data_afde86cc2a306ed48bce61b7d696ff83
#
_entry.id   afde86cc2a306ed48bce61b7d696ff83
#
_cell.length_a   1.000
_cell.length_b   1.000
_cell.length_c   1.000
_cell.angle_alpha   90.00
_cell.angle_beta   90.00
_cell.angle_gamma   90.00
#
_symmetry.space_group_name_H-M   'P 1'
#
loop_
_entity.id
_entity.type
_entity.pdbx_description
1 polymer ?
#
loop_
_entity_poly.entity_id
_entity_poly.type
_entity_poly.pdbx_seq_one_letter_code
_entity_poly.pdbx_strand_id
1 'polypeptide(L)'
;MSKTSQDVLRQIKDEGIELIDLKFTDLHGKWQHLTVASDLIEESSFTEGLAFDGSSIRGWKAINESDMAMVPDPSTSWIDPFYHHKTLSLICSIQEPRSGEPYARCPRALAQKALDYLGSTSVADAAFFGPEPEFFIFDDVRYNSGEGSSFYSVDTIEAPWNSGRVEEGGNLGYKIQLKEGYFPVAPNDTAQDMRSEMLLLMGELGIPIEKHHHEVAGAGQHELGMKFAPLINAADNVMIYKYIVRNVAKKYGKTATFMPKPVFNDNGTGMHVHQSLWKGGQPLFYGEGTYANLSQTAKWYIGGILKHAPSFLAFTNPTTNSYKRLVPGFEAPVNLVYSQGNRSAAVRIPLTGPSPKAKRLEFRSGDALANPYIAFSAMMMAGIDGIKNQIDPGDGVDVDLFELPSEELSKIDTVPSSLNDALEALKNDSQYLTEGGVFTEDFINNWIELKYEEVQQLRQRPHPHEFTTVSYTHLRAHETSLHLVCRLLLE
;
A
#
# COMPACT_ATOMS: atom_id res chain seq x y z
N MET A 1 14.40 -8.64 23.48
CA MET A 1 14.69 -9.95 22.85
C MET A 1 13.43 -10.38 22.12
N SER A 2 13.55 -11.00 20.95
CA SER A 2 12.42 -11.57 20.23
C SER A 2 11.79 -12.69 21.07
N LYS A 3 10.45 -12.78 21.13
CA LYS A 3 9.75 -13.87 21.82
C LYS A 3 10.05 -15.20 21.14
N THR A 4 10.22 -16.26 21.93
CA THR A 4 10.40 -17.63 21.48
C THR A 4 9.07 -18.40 21.54
N SER A 5 9.00 -19.60 20.92
CA SER A 5 7.84 -20.51 21.07
C SER A 5 7.52 -20.78 22.52
N GLN A 6 8.55 -21.04 23.34
CA GLN A 6 8.40 -21.29 24.79
C GLN A 6 7.86 -20.07 25.55
N ASP A 7 8.23 -18.85 25.16
CA ASP A 7 7.67 -17.63 25.76
C ASP A 7 6.18 -17.50 25.44
N VAL A 8 5.77 -17.82 24.20
CA VAL A 8 4.35 -17.82 23.81
C VAL A 8 3.57 -18.89 24.56
N LEU A 9 4.07 -20.12 24.63
CA LEU A 9 3.40 -21.20 25.38
C LEU A 9 3.28 -20.88 26.85
N ARG A 10 4.29 -20.25 27.46
CA ARG A 10 4.25 -19.76 28.83
C ARG A 10 3.18 -18.67 28.98
N GLN A 11 3.15 -17.69 28.07
CA GLN A 11 2.14 -16.61 28.10
C GLN A 11 0.72 -17.18 28.02
N ILE A 12 0.47 -18.15 27.14
CA ILE A 12 -0.83 -18.82 27.02
C ILE A 12 -1.27 -19.38 28.40
N LYS A 13 -0.38 -20.09 29.04
CA LYS A 13 -0.67 -20.73 30.35
C LYS A 13 -0.83 -19.70 31.46
N ASP A 14 0.11 -18.76 31.61
CA ASP A 14 0.17 -17.83 32.74
C ASP A 14 -0.97 -16.81 32.68
N GLU A 15 -1.40 -16.42 31.47
CA GLU A 15 -2.48 -15.46 31.27
C GLU A 15 -3.86 -16.11 31.03
N GLY A 16 -3.94 -17.45 31.05
CA GLY A 16 -5.18 -18.18 30.81
C GLY A 16 -5.83 -17.91 29.47
N ILE A 17 -5.04 -17.90 28.41
CA ILE A 17 -5.52 -17.63 27.05
C ILE A 17 -6.16 -18.90 26.50
N GLU A 18 -7.43 -18.80 26.07
CA GLU A 18 -8.21 -19.94 25.58
C GLU A 18 -8.19 -20.06 24.06
N LEU A 19 -7.97 -18.95 23.34
CA LEU A 19 -8.06 -18.88 21.89
C LEU A 19 -6.77 -18.32 21.28
N ILE A 20 -6.33 -18.95 20.20
CA ILE A 20 -5.19 -18.50 19.39
C ILE A 20 -5.67 -18.21 17.97
N ASP A 21 -5.40 -17.00 17.49
CA ASP A 21 -5.78 -16.55 16.16
C ASP A 21 -4.56 -16.47 15.25
N LEU A 22 -4.52 -17.33 14.26
CA LEU A 22 -3.42 -17.48 13.30
C LEU A 22 -3.73 -16.70 12.06
N LYS A 23 -2.97 -15.63 11.77
CA LYS A 23 -3.18 -14.73 10.65
C LYS A 23 -2.09 -14.92 9.60
N PHE A 24 -2.46 -15.00 8.32
CA PHE A 24 -1.51 -14.97 7.20
C PHE A 24 -1.99 -14.03 6.12
N THR A 25 -1.08 -13.54 5.29
CA THR A 25 -1.39 -12.58 4.22
C THR A 25 -1.51 -13.31 2.89
N ASP A 26 -2.64 -13.13 2.19
CA ASP A 26 -2.82 -13.63 0.82
C ASP A 26 -2.11 -12.76 -0.23
N LEU A 27 -2.14 -13.15 -1.51
CA LEU A 27 -1.52 -12.41 -2.61
C LEU A 27 -2.04 -10.97 -2.73
N HIS A 28 -3.31 -10.74 -2.42
CA HIS A 28 -3.95 -9.43 -2.52
C HIS A 28 -3.61 -8.48 -1.34
N GLY A 29 -2.80 -8.93 -0.38
CA GLY A 29 -2.47 -8.16 0.81
C GLY A 29 -3.59 -8.10 1.84
N LYS A 30 -4.45 -9.11 1.89
CA LYS A 30 -5.47 -9.28 2.92
C LYS A 30 -5.03 -10.31 3.93
N TRP A 31 -5.34 -10.08 5.19
CA TRP A 31 -5.25 -11.13 6.19
C TRP A 31 -6.39 -12.13 6.04
N GLN A 32 -6.01 -13.38 5.99
CA GLN A 32 -6.84 -14.55 6.23
C GLN A 32 -6.49 -15.07 7.62
N HIS A 33 -7.44 -15.73 8.30
CA HIS A 33 -7.18 -16.24 9.63
C HIS A 33 -7.94 -17.53 9.97
N LEU A 34 -7.43 -18.22 10.97
CA LEU A 34 -8.06 -19.36 11.61
C LEU A 34 -7.85 -19.24 13.11
N THR A 35 -8.93 -19.35 13.89
CA THR A 35 -8.86 -19.38 15.35
C THR A 35 -8.97 -20.82 15.84
N VAL A 36 -8.05 -21.21 16.72
CA VAL A 36 -8.01 -22.53 17.33
C VAL A 36 -8.05 -22.43 18.86
N ALA A 37 -8.45 -23.50 19.53
CA ALA A 37 -8.30 -23.61 20.98
C ALA A 37 -6.81 -23.67 21.36
N SER A 38 -6.44 -23.04 22.46
CA SER A 38 -5.03 -22.89 22.85
C SER A 38 -4.32 -24.22 23.20
N ASP A 39 -5.09 -25.24 23.58
CA ASP A 39 -4.60 -26.59 23.85
C ASP A 39 -4.12 -27.37 22.60
N LEU A 40 -4.46 -26.86 21.41
CA LEU A 40 -3.95 -27.37 20.13
C LEU A 40 -2.58 -26.81 19.75
N ILE A 41 -2.08 -25.83 20.48
CA ILE A 41 -0.79 -25.18 20.17
C ILE A 41 0.30 -25.82 21.04
N GLU A 42 1.22 -26.48 20.36
CA GLU A 42 2.39 -27.13 20.95
C GLU A 42 3.68 -26.52 20.39
N GLU A 43 4.82 -26.91 20.92
CA GLU A 43 6.12 -26.41 20.41
C GLU A 43 6.34 -26.77 18.94
N SER A 44 5.90 -27.97 18.52
CA SER A 44 5.92 -28.43 17.12
C SER A 44 5.10 -27.56 16.18
N SER A 45 4.04 -26.89 16.68
CA SER A 45 3.21 -25.99 15.87
C SER A 45 4.02 -24.83 15.26
N PHE A 46 5.12 -24.41 15.91
CA PHE A 46 6.00 -23.33 15.45
C PHE A 46 7.05 -23.77 14.42
N THR A 47 7.10 -25.06 14.10
CA THR A 47 8.01 -25.63 13.10
C THR A 47 7.29 -26.42 12.02
N GLU A 48 6.30 -27.23 12.40
CA GLU A 48 5.51 -28.06 11.49
C GLU A 48 4.25 -27.35 10.99
N GLY A 49 3.76 -26.38 11.76
CA GLY A 49 2.56 -25.59 11.45
C GLY A 49 1.26 -26.36 11.73
N LEU A 50 0.14 -25.68 11.42
CA LEU A 50 -1.22 -26.21 11.48
C LEU A 50 -1.76 -26.36 10.05
N ALA A 51 -2.37 -27.52 9.76
CA ALA A 51 -2.92 -27.81 8.43
C ALA A 51 -4.17 -26.97 8.13
N PHE A 52 -4.30 -26.52 6.87
CA PHE A 52 -5.49 -25.89 6.34
C PHE A 52 -5.65 -26.11 4.84
N ASP A 53 -6.84 -25.81 4.30
CA ASP A 53 -7.15 -25.92 2.87
C ASP A 53 -6.75 -24.63 2.11
N GLY A 54 -5.64 -24.70 1.38
CA GLY A 54 -5.15 -23.59 0.55
C GLY A 54 -5.90 -23.38 -0.76
N SER A 55 -6.76 -24.30 -1.19
CA SER A 55 -7.54 -24.16 -2.42
C SER A 55 -8.65 -23.11 -2.31
N SER A 56 -9.04 -22.80 -1.08
CA SER A 56 -10.00 -21.72 -0.79
C SER A 56 -9.39 -20.32 -0.85
N ILE A 57 -8.06 -20.21 -1.00
CA ILE A 57 -7.35 -18.92 -1.12
C ILE A 57 -7.11 -18.62 -2.59
N ARG A 58 -7.68 -17.51 -3.07
CA ARG A 58 -7.59 -17.11 -4.48
C ARG A 58 -6.14 -16.98 -4.95
N GLY A 59 -5.83 -17.67 -6.05
CA GLY A 59 -4.50 -17.63 -6.69
C GLY A 59 -3.46 -18.54 -6.04
N TRP A 60 -3.85 -19.42 -5.08
CA TRP A 60 -2.93 -20.34 -4.43
C TRP A 60 -2.97 -21.73 -5.06
N LYS A 61 -3.57 -22.69 -4.40
CA LYS A 61 -3.53 -24.12 -4.81
C LYS A 61 -4.79 -24.53 -5.60
N ALA A 62 -4.65 -25.58 -6.39
CA ALA A 62 -5.81 -26.27 -6.96
C ALA A 62 -6.39 -27.27 -5.92
N ILE A 63 -7.67 -27.64 -6.10
CA ILE A 63 -8.39 -28.48 -5.15
C ILE A 63 -7.76 -29.87 -4.93
N ASN A 64 -7.02 -30.37 -5.90
CA ASN A 64 -6.33 -31.66 -5.83
C ASN A 64 -4.98 -31.63 -5.09
N GLU A 65 -4.50 -30.43 -4.68
CA GLU A 65 -3.25 -30.22 -3.96
C GLU A 65 -3.44 -29.19 -2.83
N SER A 66 -4.58 -29.25 -2.15
CA SER A 66 -5.07 -28.18 -1.27
C SER A 66 -4.37 -28.08 0.09
N ASP A 67 -3.79 -29.16 0.58
CA ASP A 67 -3.20 -29.19 1.93
C ASP A 67 -1.99 -28.25 2.05
N MET A 68 -2.03 -27.38 3.06
CA MET A 68 -0.97 -26.43 3.39
C MET A 68 -0.79 -26.34 4.91
N ALA A 69 0.37 -25.83 5.35
CA ALA A 69 0.67 -25.63 6.75
C ALA A 69 0.89 -24.15 7.08
N MET A 70 0.19 -23.63 8.09
CA MET A 70 0.42 -22.31 8.70
C MET A 70 1.44 -22.45 9.82
N VAL A 71 2.59 -21.82 9.68
CA VAL A 71 3.66 -21.81 10.70
C VAL A 71 3.69 -20.46 11.41
N PRO A 72 3.26 -20.40 12.67
CA PRO A 72 3.23 -19.15 13.43
C PRO A 72 4.64 -18.65 13.75
N ASP A 73 4.84 -17.34 13.64
CA ASP A 73 6.06 -16.66 14.10
C ASP A 73 5.85 -16.18 15.54
N PRO A 74 6.53 -16.77 16.54
CA PRO A 74 6.33 -16.43 17.95
C PRO A 74 6.69 -14.99 18.25
N SER A 75 7.60 -14.39 17.48
CA SER A 75 8.04 -13.00 17.67
C SER A 75 6.95 -11.97 17.38
N THR A 76 5.90 -12.37 16.66
CA THR A 76 4.78 -11.51 16.25
C THR A 76 3.56 -11.59 17.18
N SER A 77 3.64 -12.31 18.29
CA SER A 77 2.49 -12.56 19.15
C SER A 77 2.01 -11.31 19.93
N TRP A 78 0.70 -11.08 19.91
CA TRP A 78 0.03 -10.03 20.71
C TRP A 78 -1.35 -10.47 21.19
N ILE A 79 -1.84 -9.87 22.30
CA ILE A 79 -3.24 -10.00 22.70
C ILE A 79 -4.09 -9.10 21.83
N ASP A 80 -5.08 -9.66 21.15
CA ASP A 80 -5.93 -8.92 20.21
C ASP A 80 -6.92 -8.02 20.97
N PRO A 81 -6.87 -6.69 20.78
CA PRO A 81 -7.70 -5.75 21.54
C PRO A 81 -9.16 -5.69 21.05
N PHE A 82 -9.51 -6.34 19.94
CA PHE A 82 -10.82 -6.21 19.30
C PHE A 82 -11.73 -7.42 19.54
N TYR A 83 -11.22 -8.52 20.06
CA TYR A 83 -12.01 -9.69 20.38
C TYR A 83 -12.57 -9.63 21.82
N HIS A 84 -13.80 -10.11 21.99
CA HIS A 84 -14.43 -10.17 23.31
C HIS A 84 -13.75 -11.20 24.21
N HIS A 85 -13.44 -12.37 23.65
CA HIS A 85 -12.68 -13.40 24.35
C HIS A 85 -11.19 -13.11 24.23
N LYS A 86 -10.44 -13.31 25.32
CA LYS A 86 -8.99 -13.08 25.33
C LYS A 86 -8.31 -14.00 24.33
N THR A 87 -7.84 -13.44 23.25
CA THR A 87 -7.26 -14.15 22.11
C THR A 87 -5.83 -13.68 21.88
N LEU A 88 -4.91 -14.62 21.74
CA LEU A 88 -3.54 -14.34 21.30
C LEU A 88 -3.46 -14.47 19.77
N SER A 89 -3.08 -13.41 19.09
CA SER A 89 -2.88 -13.41 17.65
C SER A 89 -1.40 -13.60 17.28
N LEU A 90 -1.15 -14.32 16.18
CA LEU A 90 0.17 -14.59 15.63
C LEU A 90 0.15 -14.44 14.11
N ILE A 91 1.21 -13.87 13.53
CA ILE A 91 1.39 -13.85 12.08
C ILE A 91 2.09 -15.15 11.64
N CYS A 92 1.58 -15.77 10.58
CA CYS A 92 2.07 -17.04 10.06
C CYS A 92 2.73 -16.87 8.69
N SER A 93 3.74 -17.69 8.44
CA SER A 93 4.20 -18.04 7.10
C SER A 93 3.55 -19.36 6.65
N ILE A 94 3.52 -19.60 5.35
CA ILE A 94 2.91 -20.82 4.79
C ILE A 94 3.99 -21.73 4.21
N GLN A 95 3.85 -23.04 4.46
CA GLN A 95 4.76 -24.09 4.01
C GLN A 95 4.01 -25.20 3.29
N GLU A 96 4.73 -25.92 2.45
CA GLU A 96 4.31 -27.19 1.88
C GLU A 96 4.38 -28.29 2.97
N PRO A 97 3.28 -28.94 3.33
CA PRO A 97 3.25 -29.82 4.51
C PRO A 97 4.16 -31.06 4.39
N ARG A 98 4.47 -31.52 3.17
CA ARG A 98 5.30 -32.71 2.96
C ARG A 98 6.80 -32.43 3.00
N SER A 99 7.22 -31.28 2.46
CA SER A 99 8.64 -30.93 2.35
C SER A 99 9.11 -30.01 3.46
N GLY A 100 8.20 -29.27 4.13
CA GLY A 100 8.52 -28.17 5.04
C GLY A 100 9.08 -26.93 4.33
N GLU A 101 9.12 -26.95 2.99
CA GLU A 101 9.63 -25.82 2.21
C GLU A 101 8.64 -24.64 2.24
N PRO A 102 9.13 -23.39 2.29
CA PRO A 102 8.27 -22.23 2.20
C PRO A 102 7.45 -22.22 0.91
N TYR A 103 6.15 -22.01 1.01
CA TYR A 103 5.28 -21.93 -0.15
C TYR A 103 5.65 -20.76 -1.05
N ALA A 104 5.88 -21.03 -2.34
CA ALA A 104 6.43 -20.05 -3.29
C ALA A 104 5.53 -18.80 -3.49
N ARG A 105 4.21 -18.94 -3.26
CA ARG A 105 3.26 -17.83 -3.38
C ARG A 105 2.87 -17.22 -2.02
N CYS A 106 3.58 -17.57 -0.93
CA CYS A 106 3.39 -16.91 0.37
C CYS A 106 4.15 -15.59 0.38
N PRO A 107 3.46 -14.42 0.52
CA PRO A 107 4.11 -13.11 0.47
C PRO A 107 5.17 -12.91 1.57
N ARG A 108 4.90 -13.37 2.79
CA ARG A 108 5.85 -13.23 3.90
C ARG A 108 7.09 -14.12 3.72
N ALA A 109 6.91 -15.32 3.17
CA ALA A 109 8.02 -16.20 2.85
C ALA A 109 8.86 -15.64 1.67
N LEU A 110 8.23 -15.02 0.67
CA LEU A 110 8.92 -14.31 -0.41
C LEU A 110 9.78 -13.18 0.14
N ALA A 111 9.26 -12.40 1.10
CA ALA A 111 10.03 -11.32 1.74
C ALA A 111 11.26 -11.86 2.50
N GLN A 112 11.16 -13.04 3.12
CA GLN A 112 12.33 -13.69 3.73
C GLN A 112 13.36 -14.09 2.69
N LYS A 113 12.94 -14.70 1.57
CA LYS A 113 13.85 -15.05 0.46
C LYS A 113 14.55 -13.80 -0.11
N ALA A 114 13.85 -12.67 -0.17
CA ALA A 114 14.44 -11.41 -0.62
C ALA A 114 15.56 -10.92 0.33
N LEU A 115 15.37 -11.04 1.63
CA LEU A 115 16.40 -10.70 2.63
C LEU A 115 17.59 -11.70 2.57
N ASP A 116 17.32 -13.00 2.41
CA ASP A 116 18.36 -14.03 2.26
C ASP A 116 19.21 -13.75 1.00
N TYR A 117 18.54 -13.37 -0.11
CA TYR A 117 19.23 -12.94 -1.33
C TYR A 117 20.09 -11.72 -1.10
N LEU A 118 19.56 -10.65 -0.44
CA LEU A 118 20.34 -9.46 -0.10
C LEU A 118 21.63 -9.84 0.64
N GLY A 119 21.54 -10.69 1.68
CA GLY A 119 22.68 -11.19 2.43
C GLY A 119 23.70 -11.94 1.55
N SER A 120 23.22 -12.73 0.58
CA SER A 120 24.09 -13.49 -0.34
C SER A 120 24.84 -12.63 -1.34
N THR A 121 24.32 -11.45 -1.70
CA THR A 121 24.95 -10.53 -2.67
C THR A 121 26.18 -9.81 -2.11
N SER A 122 26.42 -9.87 -0.82
CA SER A 122 27.44 -9.09 -0.12
C SER A 122 27.29 -7.55 -0.27
N VAL A 123 26.19 -7.07 -0.82
CA VAL A 123 25.89 -5.63 -0.94
C VAL A 123 25.56 -5.04 0.44
N ALA A 124 24.62 -5.66 1.14
CA ALA A 124 24.16 -5.24 2.46
C ALA A 124 23.77 -6.46 3.29
N ASP A 125 23.63 -6.28 4.60
CA ASP A 125 23.14 -7.30 5.54
C ASP A 125 21.82 -6.90 6.19
N ALA A 126 21.34 -5.68 5.97
CA ALA A 126 20.05 -5.21 6.45
C ALA A 126 19.44 -4.20 5.48
N ALA A 127 18.10 -4.30 5.30
CA ALA A 127 17.28 -3.35 4.57
C ALA A 127 16.17 -2.85 5.48
N PHE A 128 16.04 -1.52 5.59
CA PHE A 128 15.04 -0.86 6.40
C PHE A 128 14.01 -0.16 5.52
N PHE A 129 12.74 -0.30 5.91
CA PHE A 129 11.59 0.30 5.24
C PHE A 129 10.77 1.12 6.23
N GLY A 130 10.37 2.32 5.82
CA GLY A 130 9.49 3.22 6.56
C GLY A 130 8.29 3.58 5.70
N PRO A 131 7.21 2.79 5.75
CA PRO A 131 6.00 3.06 5.01
C PRO A 131 5.16 4.13 5.70
N GLU A 132 4.50 4.99 4.89
CA GLU A 132 3.55 6.03 5.29
C GLU A 132 2.20 5.76 4.59
N PRO A 133 1.40 4.76 5.05
CA PRO A 133 0.13 4.44 4.41
C PRO A 133 -0.96 5.43 4.84
N GLU A 134 -1.55 6.09 3.86
CA GLU A 134 -2.72 6.96 4.01
C GLU A 134 -4.02 6.15 3.92
N PHE A 135 -5.13 6.72 4.41
CA PHE A 135 -6.45 6.10 4.34
C PHE A 135 -7.55 7.14 4.42
N PHE A 136 -8.76 6.76 3.97
CA PHE A 136 -9.97 7.54 4.17
C PHE A 136 -10.88 6.92 5.22
N ILE A 137 -11.62 7.78 5.92
CA ILE A 137 -12.70 7.38 6.82
C ILE A 137 -14.01 7.97 6.32
N PHE A 138 -15.01 7.10 6.16
CA PHE A 138 -16.35 7.48 5.71
C PHE A 138 -17.42 7.10 6.75
N ASP A 139 -18.47 7.90 6.79
CA ASP A 139 -19.69 7.65 7.55
C ASP A 139 -20.61 6.65 6.82
N ASP A 140 -20.61 6.69 5.48
CA ASP A 140 -21.42 5.80 4.64
C ASP A 140 -20.69 5.44 3.34
N VAL A 141 -20.77 4.18 2.93
CA VAL A 141 -20.24 3.68 1.66
C VAL A 141 -21.27 2.76 1.04
N ARG A 142 -21.78 3.15 -0.12
CA ARG A 142 -22.72 2.33 -0.91
C ARG A 142 -22.22 2.20 -2.33
N TYR A 143 -22.34 1.03 -2.89
CA TYR A 143 -22.00 0.79 -4.29
C TYR A 143 -22.81 -0.35 -4.88
N ASN A 144 -22.98 -0.31 -6.20
CA ASN A 144 -23.52 -1.40 -6.99
C ASN A 144 -22.77 -1.49 -8.32
N SER A 145 -22.60 -2.71 -8.81
CA SER A 145 -21.94 -3.02 -10.09
C SER A 145 -22.63 -4.20 -10.76
N GLY A 146 -23.98 -4.15 -10.81
CA GLY A 146 -24.82 -5.13 -11.49
C GLY A 146 -25.09 -4.80 -12.95
N GLU A 147 -25.86 -5.65 -13.63
CA GLU A 147 -26.14 -5.55 -15.06
C GLU A 147 -26.93 -4.30 -15.41
N GLY A 148 -27.90 -3.92 -14.60
CA GLY A 148 -28.81 -2.79 -14.87
C GLY A 148 -28.53 -1.54 -14.04
N SER A 149 -27.53 -1.56 -13.14
CA SER A 149 -27.22 -0.44 -12.25
C SER A 149 -25.76 -0.45 -11.84
N SER A 150 -25.10 0.70 -11.97
CA SER A 150 -23.72 0.89 -11.51
C SER A 150 -23.61 2.27 -10.86
N PHE A 151 -23.22 2.30 -9.60
CA PHE A 151 -22.96 3.53 -8.86
C PHE A 151 -22.01 3.28 -7.69
N TYR A 152 -21.40 4.33 -7.18
CA TYR A 152 -20.84 4.40 -5.84
C TYR A 152 -21.31 5.69 -5.16
N SER A 153 -21.41 5.63 -3.84
CA SER A 153 -21.70 6.77 -2.98
C SER A 153 -20.85 6.64 -1.73
N VAL A 154 -20.04 7.64 -1.47
CA VAL A 154 -19.26 7.77 -0.23
C VAL A 154 -19.68 9.05 0.47
N ASP A 155 -19.74 9.03 1.79
CA ASP A 155 -20.13 10.19 2.59
C ASP A 155 -19.31 10.29 3.85
N THR A 156 -19.01 11.55 4.24
CA THR A 156 -18.37 11.88 5.51
C THR A 156 -18.87 13.24 5.98
N ILE A 157 -19.01 13.40 7.30
CA ILE A 157 -19.45 14.66 7.92
C ILE A 157 -18.57 15.85 7.53
N GLU A 158 -17.30 15.62 7.25
CA GLU A 158 -16.32 16.67 6.88
C GLU A 158 -16.44 17.12 5.42
N ALA A 159 -17.14 16.37 4.58
CA ALA A 159 -17.17 16.62 3.15
C ALA A 159 -17.88 17.93 2.78
N PRO A 160 -17.34 18.72 1.82
CA PRO A 160 -17.89 20.01 1.42
C PRO A 160 -19.26 19.90 0.77
N TRP A 161 -19.61 18.76 0.14
CA TRP A 161 -20.94 18.53 -0.44
C TRP A 161 -22.05 18.42 0.61
N ASN A 162 -21.70 18.32 1.90
CA ASN A 162 -22.62 18.28 3.03
C ASN A 162 -22.88 19.66 3.66
N SER A 163 -22.39 20.75 3.09
CA SER A 163 -22.56 22.11 3.63
C SER A 163 -24.02 22.54 3.77
N GLY A 164 -24.91 22.04 2.89
CA GLY A 164 -26.36 22.31 2.93
C GLY A 164 -27.20 21.19 3.51
N ARG A 165 -26.60 20.11 4.02
CA ARG A 165 -27.34 18.95 4.54
C ARG A 165 -28.00 19.27 5.89
N VAL A 166 -29.24 18.76 6.06
CA VAL A 166 -29.88 18.75 7.38
C VAL A 166 -29.28 17.61 8.18
N GLU A 167 -28.72 17.91 9.34
CA GLU A 167 -28.09 16.95 10.24
C GLU A 167 -28.80 16.92 11.59
N GLU A 168 -28.81 15.76 12.26
CA GLU A 168 -29.30 15.62 13.62
C GLU A 168 -28.49 16.51 14.56
N GLY A 169 -29.16 17.33 15.37
CA GLY A 169 -28.51 18.35 16.20
C GLY A 169 -28.13 19.64 15.46
N GLY A 170 -28.39 19.71 14.15
CA GLY A 170 -28.07 20.87 13.28
C GLY A 170 -26.72 20.75 12.59
N ASN A 171 -26.63 21.27 11.37
CA ASN A 171 -25.38 21.36 10.62
C ASN A 171 -24.50 22.47 11.18
N LEU A 172 -23.36 22.10 11.79
CA LEU A 172 -22.45 23.07 12.43
C LEU A 172 -21.46 23.70 11.45
N GLY A 173 -21.49 23.30 10.16
CA GLY A 173 -20.69 23.92 9.12
C GLY A 173 -19.20 23.53 9.12
N TYR A 174 -18.78 22.56 9.92
CA TYR A 174 -17.40 22.05 9.93
C TYR A 174 -17.15 21.17 8.70
N LYS A 175 -16.99 21.80 7.55
CA LYS A 175 -16.78 21.16 6.25
C LYS A 175 -15.44 21.62 5.67
N ILE A 176 -14.61 20.66 5.28
CA ILE A 176 -13.29 20.91 4.71
C ILE A 176 -13.42 20.92 3.18
N GLN A 177 -12.90 21.96 2.52
CA GLN A 177 -12.91 22.02 1.06
C GLN A 177 -12.00 20.95 0.45
N LEU A 178 -12.30 20.52 -0.78
CA LEU A 178 -11.43 19.58 -1.52
C LEU A 178 -10.02 20.16 -1.62
N LYS A 179 -9.01 19.33 -1.33
CA LYS A 179 -7.58 19.67 -1.32
C LYS A 179 -7.14 20.67 -0.24
N GLU A 180 -7.97 20.97 0.74
CA GLU A 180 -7.66 21.91 1.83
C GLU A 180 -7.63 21.24 3.23
N GLY A 181 -7.48 19.89 3.26
CA GLY A 181 -7.54 19.09 4.48
C GLY A 181 -6.23 18.97 5.26
N TYR A 182 -5.14 19.62 4.84
CA TYR A 182 -3.85 19.40 5.50
C TYR A 182 -3.76 20.17 6.83
N PHE A 183 -3.68 19.42 7.93
CA PHE A 183 -3.50 19.92 9.31
C PHE A 183 -4.59 20.86 9.85
N PRO A 184 -5.89 20.66 9.61
CA PRO A 184 -6.90 21.43 10.33
C PRO A 184 -6.85 21.09 11.82
N VAL A 185 -7.28 22.03 12.65
CA VAL A 185 -7.48 21.76 14.08
C VAL A 185 -8.94 21.45 14.36
N ALA A 186 -9.21 20.73 15.46
CA ALA A 186 -10.58 20.58 15.95
C ALA A 186 -11.22 21.98 16.21
N PRO A 187 -12.50 22.19 15.90
CA PRO A 187 -13.52 21.19 15.58
C PRO A 187 -13.61 20.78 14.10
N ASN A 188 -12.87 21.41 13.18
CA ASN A 188 -12.91 21.06 11.76
C ASN A 188 -12.34 19.66 11.52
N ASP A 189 -11.29 19.29 12.25
CA ASP A 189 -10.79 17.91 12.32
C ASP A 189 -11.68 17.10 13.28
N THR A 190 -12.64 16.39 12.73
CA THR A 190 -13.61 15.59 13.50
C THR A 190 -13.08 14.22 13.92
N ALA A 191 -11.92 13.80 13.40
CA ALA A 191 -11.35 12.46 13.61
C ALA A 191 -10.14 12.43 14.55
N GLN A 192 -9.80 13.54 15.21
CA GLN A 192 -8.63 13.68 16.08
C GLN A 192 -8.53 12.56 17.13
N ASP A 193 -9.58 12.31 17.90
CA ASP A 193 -9.58 11.32 18.98
C ASP A 193 -9.53 9.88 18.45
N MET A 194 -10.22 9.63 17.33
CA MET A 194 -10.20 8.31 16.68
C MET A 194 -8.78 7.96 16.17
N ARG A 195 -8.09 8.91 15.53
CA ARG A 195 -6.68 8.71 15.12
C ARG A 195 -5.75 8.55 16.32
N SER A 196 -5.98 9.30 17.40
CA SER A 196 -5.22 9.14 18.65
C SER A 196 -5.36 7.73 19.22
N GLU A 197 -6.58 7.18 19.25
CA GLU A 197 -6.81 5.79 19.70
C GLU A 197 -6.10 4.79 18.78
N MET A 198 -6.19 4.96 17.45
CA MET A 198 -5.47 4.11 16.49
C MET A 198 -3.97 4.11 16.76
N LEU A 199 -3.37 5.30 16.92
CA LEU A 199 -1.93 5.44 17.13
C LEU A 199 -1.48 4.80 18.46
N LEU A 200 -2.23 5.02 19.54
CA LEU A 200 -1.92 4.46 20.84
C LEU A 200 -2.00 2.93 20.83
N LEU A 201 -3.03 2.35 20.21
CA LEU A 201 -3.14 0.91 20.03
C LEU A 201 -1.98 0.32 19.23
N MET A 202 -1.51 1.01 18.17
CA MET A 202 -0.30 0.59 17.48
C MET A 202 0.89 0.52 18.43
N GLY A 203 1.06 1.53 19.29
CA GLY A 203 2.12 1.56 20.29
C GLY A 203 2.01 0.42 21.32
N GLU A 204 0.81 0.11 21.79
CA GLU A 204 0.52 -1.00 22.71
C GLU A 204 0.86 -2.36 22.08
N LEU A 205 0.68 -2.51 20.77
CA LEU A 205 1.07 -3.71 20.02
C LEU A 205 2.55 -3.74 19.63
N GLY A 206 3.35 -2.78 20.12
CA GLY A 206 4.81 -2.78 19.96
C GLY A 206 5.30 -2.11 18.66
N ILE A 207 4.44 -1.46 17.89
CA ILE A 207 4.85 -0.67 16.73
C ILE A 207 5.39 0.67 17.21
N PRO A 208 6.63 1.04 16.89
CA PRO A 208 7.16 2.35 17.24
C PRO A 208 6.42 3.47 16.49
N ILE A 209 5.58 4.21 17.21
CA ILE A 209 4.72 5.28 16.68
C ILE A 209 5.44 6.62 16.64
N GLU A 210 4.96 7.56 15.79
CA GLU A 210 5.50 8.92 15.66
C GLU A 210 4.44 10.01 15.79
N LYS A 211 3.49 10.08 14.85
CA LYS A 211 2.53 11.18 14.70
C LYS A 211 1.24 10.71 14.05
N HIS A 212 0.23 11.55 14.04
CA HIS A 212 -0.93 11.41 13.17
C HIS A 212 -1.44 12.79 12.75
N HIS A 213 -2.13 12.84 11.64
CA HIS A 213 -2.75 14.07 11.15
C HIS A 213 -3.85 13.78 10.13
N HIS A 214 -4.67 14.80 9.86
CA HIS A 214 -5.53 14.84 8.69
C HIS A 214 -4.69 15.16 7.45
N GLU A 215 -4.98 14.51 6.35
CA GLU A 215 -4.30 14.67 5.07
C GLU A 215 -4.99 15.68 4.14
N VAL A 216 -4.39 15.90 2.95
CA VAL A 216 -4.76 16.97 2.01
C VAL A 216 -6.18 16.82 1.50
N ALA A 217 -6.68 15.61 1.26
CA ALA A 217 -8.05 15.44 0.78
C ALA A 217 -9.06 15.84 1.87
N GLY A 218 -9.95 16.77 1.52
CA GLY A 218 -10.91 17.33 2.46
C GLY A 218 -12.03 16.39 2.91
N ALA A 219 -12.21 15.27 2.21
CA ALA A 219 -13.26 14.29 2.49
C ALA A 219 -12.80 13.17 3.42
N GLY A 220 -12.10 13.49 4.52
CA GLY A 220 -11.76 12.55 5.60
C GLY A 220 -10.55 11.65 5.29
N GLN A 221 -9.46 12.22 4.76
CA GLN A 221 -8.20 11.53 4.55
C GLN A 221 -7.27 11.70 5.75
N HIS A 222 -6.57 10.63 6.13
CA HIS A 222 -5.75 10.58 7.33
C HIS A 222 -4.46 9.79 7.12
N GLU A 223 -3.46 10.07 7.98
CA GLU A 223 -2.21 9.34 8.08
C GLU A 223 -1.82 9.14 9.56
N LEU A 224 -1.23 7.96 9.84
CA LEU A 224 -0.55 7.66 11.12
C LEU A 224 0.90 7.32 10.81
N GLY A 225 1.84 8.03 11.41
CA GLY A 225 3.28 7.80 11.26
C GLY A 225 3.79 6.71 12.18
N MET A 226 4.60 5.81 11.63
CA MET A 226 5.36 4.81 12.35
C MET A 226 6.82 4.84 11.95
N LYS A 227 7.71 4.46 12.87
CA LYS A 227 9.15 4.41 12.56
C LYS A 227 9.47 3.29 11.58
N PHE A 228 10.55 3.49 10.83
CA PHE A 228 11.10 2.46 9.97
C PHE A 228 11.49 1.19 10.75
N ALA A 229 11.43 0.05 10.09
CA ALA A 229 11.81 -1.25 10.62
C ALA A 229 12.48 -2.11 9.54
N PRO A 230 13.13 -3.23 9.89
CA PRO A 230 13.55 -4.23 8.92
C PRO A 230 12.39 -4.66 8.01
N LEU A 231 12.66 -5.04 6.77
CA LEU A 231 11.69 -5.25 5.71
C LEU A 231 10.45 -6.06 6.17
N ILE A 232 10.64 -7.24 6.77
CA ILE A 232 9.52 -8.11 7.20
C ILE A 232 8.74 -7.44 8.34
N ASN A 233 9.44 -6.87 9.33
CA ASN A 233 8.78 -6.18 10.44
C ASN A 233 8.00 -4.95 9.95
N ALA A 234 8.53 -4.20 8.99
CA ALA A 234 7.82 -3.08 8.39
C ALA A 234 6.54 -3.55 7.65
N ALA A 235 6.61 -4.68 6.93
CA ALA A 235 5.46 -5.27 6.27
C ALA A 235 4.42 -5.81 7.28
N ASP A 236 4.86 -6.53 8.32
CA ASP A 236 4.01 -6.97 9.44
C ASP A 236 3.31 -5.75 10.09
N ASN A 237 4.04 -4.67 10.35
CA ASN A 237 3.51 -3.44 10.93
C ASN A 237 2.43 -2.78 10.03
N VAL A 238 2.60 -2.77 8.72
CA VAL A 238 1.56 -2.27 7.78
C VAL A 238 0.29 -3.12 7.87
N MET A 239 0.42 -4.43 8.01
CA MET A 239 -0.75 -5.30 8.14
C MET A 239 -1.49 -5.07 9.46
N ILE A 240 -0.77 -4.92 10.57
CA ILE A 240 -1.34 -4.57 11.90
C ILE A 240 -1.98 -3.17 11.83
N TYR A 241 -1.31 -2.19 11.23
CA TYR A 241 -1.83 -0.84 11.00
C TYR A 241 -3.20 -0.89 10.30
N LYS A 242 -3.29 -1.59 9.15
CA LYS A 242 -4.55 -1.73 8.40
C LYS A 242 -5.65 -2.39 9.22
N TYR A 243 -5.30 -3.34 10.07
CA TYR A 243 -6.21 -4.03 10.96
C TYR A 243 -6.76 -3.09 12.03
N ILE A 244 -5.88 -2.35 12.73
CA ILE A 244 -6.25 -1.39 13.78
C ILE A 244 -7.15 -0.30 13.19
N VAL A 245 -6.74 0.33 12.08
CA VAL A 245 -7.49 1.41 11.44
C VAL A 245 -8.94 1.00 11.14
N ARG A 246 -9.13 -0.19 10.54
CA ARG A 246 -10.47 -0.69 10.21
C ARG A 246 -11.31 -1.00 11.44
N ASN A 247 -10.72 -1.61 12.46
CA ASN A 247 -11.46 -1.99 13.67
C ASN A 247 -11.80 -0.78 14.54
N VAL A 248 -10.90 0.18 14.69
CA VAL A 248 -11.19 1.42 15.41
C VAL A 248 -12.24 2.24 14.66
N ALA A 249 -12.13 2.41 13.32
CA ALA A 249 -13.17 3.09 12.54
C ALA A 249 -14.55 2.43 12.78
N LYS A 250 -14.63 1.10 12.75
CA LYS A 250 -15.86 0.35 13.06
C LYS A 250 -16.39 0.63 14.47
N LYS A 251 -15.51 0.73 15.48
CA LYS A 251 -15.87 1.07 16.87
C LYS A 251 -16.55 2.44 16.96
N TYR A 252 -16.12 3.39 16.12
CA TYR A 252 -16.71 4.74 16.01
C TYR A 252 -17.93 4.80 15.07
N GLY A 253 -18.44 3.65 14.58
CA GLY A 253 -19.59 3.61 13.66
C GLY A 253 -19.24 4.09 12.24
N LYS A 254 -17.96 4.11 11.90
CA LYS A 254 -17.44 4.54 10.60
C LYS A 254 -16.78 3.38 9.85
N THR A 255 -16.39 3.62 8.60
CA THR A 255 -15.62 2.67 7.81
C THR A 255 -14.34 3.31 7.27
N ALA A 256 -13.25 2.53 7.23
CA ALA A 256 -11.97 2.97 6.69
C ALA A 256 -11.65 2.25 5.37
N THR A 257 -11.09 2.99 4.42
CA THR A 257 -10.61 2.42 3.16
C THR A 257 -9.19 2.88 2.84
N PHE A 258 -8.41 1.96 2.28
CA PHE A 258 -7.08 2.22 1.70
C PHE A 258 -7.15 2.35 0.17
N MET A 259 -8.33 2.59 -0.38
CA MET A 259 -8.56 2.75 -1.81
C MET A 259 -7.77 3.96 -2.34
N PRO A 260 -6.95 3.82 -3.40
CA PRO A 260 -6.06 4.88 -3.88
C PRO A 260 -6.77 6.14 -4.33
N LYS A 261 -7.97 6.02 -4.93
CA LYS A 261 -8.76 7.17 -5.40
C LYS A 261 -10.25 6.94 -5.14
N PRO A 262 -10.73 7.12 -3.90
CA PRO A 262 -12.14 6.92 -3.57
C PRO A 262 -13.02 8.12 -3.92
N VAL A 263 -12.46 9.34 -3.99
CA VAL A 263 -13.19 10.59 -4.23
C VAL A 263 -12.70 11.23 -5.51
N PHE A 264 -13.64 11.56 -6.41
CA PHE A 264 -13.34 12.31 -7.63
C PHE A 264 -12.94 13.75 -7.28
N ASN A 265 -11.96 14.28 -8.01
CA ASN A 265 -11.46 15.66 -7.89
C ASN A 265 -10.82 16.04 -6.53
N ASP A 266 -10.58 15.08 -5.64
CA ASP A 266 -9.80 15.27 -4.42
C ASP A 266 -8.46 14.52 -4.50
N ASN A 267 -7.55 14.68 -3.54
CA ASN A 267 -6.30 13.93 -3.49
C ASN A 267 -6.57 12.43 -3.27
N GLY A 268 -5.64 11.60 -3.70
CA GLY A 268 -5.69 10.14 -3.52
C GLY A 268 -4.82 9.68 -2.37
N THR A 269 -4.95 8.39 -2.03
CA THR A 269 -4.25 7.70 -0.94
C THR A 269 -2.96 7.10 -1.43
N GLY A 270 -1.83 7.56 -0.90
CA GLY A 270 -0.49 7.01 -1.13
C GLY A 270 -0.06 6.01 -0.07
N MET A 271 1.03 5.34 -0.34
CA MET A 271 1.93 4.75 0.64
C MET A 271 3.34 5.06 0.19
N HIS A 272 3.87 6.18 0.68
CA HIS A 272 5.26 6.51 0.45
C HIS A 272 6.14 5.54 1.24
N VAL A 273 7.26 5.12 0.65
CA VAL A 273 8.11 4.11 1.28
C VAL A 273 9.54 4.61 1.35
N HIS A 274 9.95 4.98 2.56
CA HIS A 274 11.35 5.27 2.87
C HIS A 274 12.17 3.98 2.86
N GLN A 275 13.36 4.04 2.28
CA GLN A 275 14.24 2.89 2.13
C GLN A 275 15.69 3.24 2.44
N SER A 276 16.41 2.32 3.09
CA SER A 276 17.85 2.39 3.27
C SER A 276 18.47 1.00 3.41
N LEU A 277 19.72 0.85 2.93
CA LEU A 277 20.51 -0.36 3.09
C LEU A 277 21.64 -0.12 4.11
N TRP A 278 21.96 -1.17 4.86
CA TRP A 278 22.99 -1.14 5.91
C TRP A 278 23.90 -2.36 5.81
N LYS A 279 25.15 -2.20 6.23
CA LYS A 279 26.14 -3.29 6.31
C LYS A 279 27.01 -3.13 7.55
N GLY A 280 27.08 -4.17 8.38
CA GLY A 280 27.83 -4.13 9.63
C GLY A 280 27.37 -3.01 10.57
N GLY A 281 26.09 -2.67 10.58
CA GLY A 281 25.51 -1.60 11.39
C GLY A 281 25.82 -0.18 10.88
N GLN A 282 26.36 -0.03 9.66
CA GLN A 282 26.65 1.26 9.03
C GLN A 282 25.70 1.50 7.84
N PRO A 283 25.16 2.76 7.70
CA PRO A 283 24.31 3.12 6.57
C PRO A 283 25.12 3.20 5.28
N LEU A 284 24.57 2.67 4.18
CA LEU A 284 25.24 2.67 2.88
C LEU A 284 24.88 3.86 1.98
N PHE A 285 23.87 4.65 2.32
CA PHE A 285 23.33 5.68 1.43
C PHE A 285 23.92 7.06 1.61
N TYR A 286 24.74 7.29 2.65
CA TYR A 286 25.37 8.57 2.91
C TYR A 286 26.70 8.71 2.16
N GLY A 287 26.91 9.86 1.50
CA GLY A 287 28.16 10.26 0.84
C GLY A 287 28.39 11.75 0.98
N GLU A 288 29.36 12.16 1.79
CA GLU A 288 29.65 13.56 2.08
C GLU A 288 30.07 14.35 0.82
N GLY A 289 29.58 15.58 0.69
CA GLY A 289 29.94 16.51 -0.38
C GLY A 289 29.39 16.19 -1.78
N THR A 290 28.54 15.18 -1.91
CA THR A 290 27.85 14.84 -3.16
C THR A 290 26.43 15.47 -3.22
N TYR A 291 25.76 15.35 -4.38
CA TYR A 291 24.35 15.77 -4.50
C TYR A 291 23.51 15.09 -3.40
N ALA A 292 22.75 15.89 -2.67
CA ALA A 292 21.93 15.47 -1.53
C ALA A 292 22.68 14.62 -0.48
N ASN A 293 24.02 14.65 -0.45
CA ASN A 293 24.87 13.76 0.33
C ASN A 293 24.56 12.25 0.12
N LEU A 294 24.33 11.86 -1.13
CA LEU A 294 24.11 10.47 -1.53
C LEU A 294 25.43 9.78 -1.86
N SER A 295 25.63 8.58 -1.35
CA SER A 295 26.72 7.71 -1.78
C SER A 295 26.50 7.22 -3.23
N GLN A 296 27.58 6.73 -3.85
CA GLN A 296 27.45 6.09 -5.17
C GLN A 296 26.53 4.86 -5.12
N THR A 297 26.57 4.10 -4.03
CA THR A 297 25.63 2.97 -3.79
C THR A 297 24.17 3.42 -3.80
N ALA A 298 23.87 4.54 -3.14
CA ALA A 298 22.51 5.11 -3.15
C ALA A 298 22.09 5.55 -4.55
N LYS A 299 22.97 6.17 -5.32
CA LYS A 299 22.68 6.57 -6.71
C LYS A 299 22.36 5.36 -7.57
N TRP A 300 23.17 4.31 -7.53
CA TRP A 300 22.88 3.08 -8.27
C TRP A 300 21.58 2.41 -7.82
N TYR A 301 21.30 2.40 -6.52
CA TYR A 301 20.02 1.90 -6.00
C TYR A 301 18.84 2.70 -6.59
N ILE A 302 18.93 4.02 -6.62
CA ILE A 302 17.92 4.89 -7.25
C ILE A 302 17.82 4.59 -8.74
N GLY A 303 18.95 4.38 -9.44
CA GLY A 303 18.96 3.98 -10.84
C GLY A 303 18.16 2.69 -11.11
N GLY A 304 18.32 1.69 -10.23
CA GLY A 304 17.54 0.45 -10.29
C GLY A 304 16.06 0.69 -10.03
N ILE A 305 15.71 1.49 -9.01
CA ILE A 305 14.32 1.86 -8.72
C ILE A 305 13.66 2.55 -9.93
N LEU A 306 14.30 3.56 -10.51
CA LEU A 306 13.72 4.31 -11.63
C LEU A 306 13.59 3.45 -12.89
N LYS A 307 14.60 2.63 -13.21
CA LYS A 307 14.58 1.73 -14.37
C LYS A 307 13.45 0.71 -14.28
N HIS A 308 13.27 0.08 -13.13
CA HIS A 308 12.31 -1.01 -12.94
C HIS A 308 10.96 -0.56 -12.39
N ALA A 309 10.77 0.74 -12.09
CA ALA A 309 9.50 1.27 -11.61
C ALA A 309 8.31 0.87 -12.49
N PRO A 310 8.37 0.98 -13.83
CA PRO A 310 7.24 0.56 -14.68
C PRO A 310 6.78 -0.87 -14.43
N SER A 311 7.70 -1.80 -14.14
CA SER A 311 7.38 -3.21 -13.91
C SER A 311 6.91 -3.47 -12.48
N PHE A 312 7.61 -2.99 -11.45
CA PHE A 312 7.20 -3.26 -10.07
C PHE A 312 5.97 -2.43 -9.62
N LEU A 313 5.55 -1.42 -10.38
CA LEU A 313 4.27 -0.75 -10.12
C LEU A 313 3.09 -1.72 -10.21
N ALA A 314 3.20 -2.81 -10.94
CA ALA A 314 2.21 -3.89 -10.90
C ALA A 314 1.99 -4.46 -9.48
N PHE A 315 2.98 -4.32 -8.58
CA PHE A 315 2.91 -4.76 -7.17
C PHE A 315 2.65 -3.61 -6.20
N THR A 316 3.25 -2.44 -6.43
CA THR A 316 3.08 -1.28 -5.54
C THR A 316 1.79 -0.50 -5.80
N ASN A 317 1.19 -0.68 -6.99
CA ASN A 317 -0.06 -0.05 -7.44
C ASN A 317 -0.97 -1.12 -8.08
N PRO A 318 -1.47 -2.07 -7.27
CA PRO A 318 -1.94 -3.37 -7.76
C PRO A 318 -3.38 -3.38 -8.29
N THR A 319 -4.03 -2.23 -8.43
CA THR A 319 -5.44 -2.17 -8.84
C THR A 319 -5.68 -1.19 -9.99
N THR A 320 -6.78 -1.35 -10.71
CA THR A 320 -7.21 -0.38 -11.72
C THR A 320 -7.49 1.00 -11.11
N ASN A 321 -7.86 1.06 -9.84
CA ASN A 321 -8.08 2.31 -9.11
C ASN A 321 -6.76 3.02 -8.75
N SER A 322 -5.65 2.30 -8.60
CA SER A 322 -4.31 2.85 -8.35
C SER A 322 -3.93 3.90 -9.40
N TYR A 323 -4.24 3.64 -10.65
CA TYR A 323 -3.92 4.52 -11.79
C TYR A 323 -4.89 5.71 -11.95
N LYS A 324 -5.98 5.74 -11.20
CA LYS A 324 -6.82 6.95 -11.04
C LYS A 324 -6.20 7.95 -10.06
N ARG A 325 -5.31 7.50 -9.18
CA ARG A 325 -4.47 8.36 -8.33
C ARG A 325 -3.27 8.90 -9.10
N LEU A 326 -2.62 8.08 -9.91
CA LEU A 326 -1.40 8.42 -10.66
C LEU A 326 -1.72 9.27 -11.91
N VAL A 327 -2.29 10.44 -11.68
CA VAL A 327 -2.60 11.42 -12.72
C VAL A 327 -2.00 12.78 -12.36
N PRO A 328 -1.51 13.57 -13.34
CA PRO A 328 -0.96 14.90 -13.09
C PRO A 328 -1.98 15.82 -12.37
N GLY A 329 -1.50 16.73 -11.52
CA GLY A 329 -2.32 17.78 -10.88
C GLY A 329 -2.98 17.39 -9.54
N PHE A 330 -2.67 16.20 -8.97
CA PHE A 330 -3.18 15.74 -7.67
C PHE A 330 -2.05 15.35 -6.71
N GLU A 331 -0.90 16.01 -6.78
CA GLU A 331 0.31 15.72 -6.00
C GLU A 331 0.83 14.28 -6.18
N ALA A 332 0.33 13.56 -7.18
CA ALA A 332 0.78 12.22 -7.48
C ALA A 332 2.10 12.27 -8.26
N PRO A 333 3.16 11.59 -7.78
CA PRO A 333 4.46 11.57 -8.42
C PRO A 333 4.45 10.61 -9.61
N VAL A 334 4.23 11.16 -10.80
CA VAL A 334 4.14 10.39 -12.06
C VAL A 334 5.45 10.37 -12.85
N ASN A 335 6.38 11.29 -12.58
CA ASN A 335 7.62 11.42 -13.32
C ASN A 335 8.73 10.57 -12.70
N LEU A 336 9.36 9.71 -13.50
CA LEU A 336 10.43 8.79 -13.07
C LEU A 336 11.77 9.50 -12.96
N VAL A 337 11.85 10.43 -12.03
CA VAL A 337 13.05 11.17 -11.68
C VAL A 337 13.27 11.12 -10.16
N TYR A 338 14.48 11.50 -9.72
CA TYR A 338 14.74 11.72 -8.29
C TYR A 338 15.11 13.18 -8.02
N SER A 339 14.82 13.63 -6.81
CA SER A 339 15.06 15.02 -6.41
C SER A 339 15.29 15.16 -4.91
N GLN A 340 16.08 16.16 -4.52
CA GLN A 340 16.21 16.57 -3.13
C GLN A 340 15.04 17.51 -2.77
N GLY A 341 14.08 17.02 -1.98
CA GLY A 341 13.00 17.84 -1.44
C GLY A 341 11.78 18.00 -2.34
N ASN A 342 11.88 17.88 -3.67
CA ASN A 342 10.76 18.02 -4.60
C ASN A 342 9.77 16.84 -4.47
N ARG A 343 8.50 17.14 -4.21
CA ARG A 343 7.45 16.15 -4.01
C ARG A 343 6.81 15.65 -5.30
N SER A 344 7.10 16.26 -6.46
CA SER A 344 6.61 15.81 -7.77
C SER A 344 7.45 14.67 -8.38
N ALA A 345 8.63 14.38 -7.84
CA ALA A 345 9.49 13.28 -8.26
C ALA A 345 9.02 11.93 -7.69
N ALA A 346 9.13 10.85 -8.48
CA ALA A 346 8.83 9.49 -8.04
C ALA A 346 9.74 9.03 -6.88
N VAL A 347 11.00 9.47 -6.88
CA VAL A 347 11.96 9.25 -5.80
C VAL A 347 12.37 10.59 -5.19
N ARG A 348 12.05 10.78 -3.93
CA ARG A 348 12.45 11.96 -3.17
C ARG A 348 13.58 11.61 -2.20
N ILE A 349 14.56 12.49 -2.06
CA ILE A 349 15.58 12.41 -1.03
C ILE A 349 15.21 13.41 0.06
N PRO A 350 14.72 12.95 1.22
CA PRO A 350 14.31 13.85 2.29
C PRO A 350 15.46 14.72 2.77
N LEU A 351 15.17 15.99 3.03
CA LEU A 351 16.08 16.86 3.76
C LEU A 351 16.14 16.38 5.21
N THR A 352 17.29 15.86 5.60
CA THR A 352 17.54 15.34 6.94
C THR A 352 18.63 16.15 7.63
N GLY A 353 18.67 16.08 8.96
CA GLY A 353 19.80 16.62 9.71
C GLY A 353 21.15 15.95 9.31
N PRO A 354 22.26 16.38 9.91
CA PRO A 354 23.60 15.99 9.48
C PRO A 354 23.95 14.52 9.75
N SER A 355 23.10 13.76 10.41
CA SER A 355 23.38 12.36 10.75
C SER A 355 23.42 11.47 9.50
N PRO A 356 24.54 10.77 9.23
CA PRO A 356 24.61 9.78 8.15
C PRO A 356 23.54 8.70 8.24
N LYS A 357 23.10 8.34 9.46
CA LYS A 357 22.08 7.33 9.72
C LYS A 357 20.67 7.74 9.27
N ALA A 358 20.45 9.04 9.06
CA ALA A 358 19.17 9.55 8.61
C ALA A 358 19.02 9.52 7.07
N LYS A 359 20.11 9.24 6.32
CA LYS A 359 20.09 9.24 4.86
C LYS A 359 19.30 8.07 4.31
N ARG A 360 18.29 8.39 3.51
CA ARG A 360 17.35 7.45 2.89
C ARG A 360 16.79 8.02 1.61
N LEU A 361 16.18 7.20 0.81
CA LEU A 361 15.30 7.61 -0.28
C LEU A 361 13.85 7.33 0.08
N GLU A 362 12.93 8.00 -0.58
CA GLU A 362 11.47 7.83 -0.46
C GLU A 362 10.88 7.58 -1.84
N PHE A 363 10.36 6.38 -2.07
CA PHE A 363 9.57 6.08 -3.26
C PHE A 363 8.12 6.48 -3.02
N ARG A 364 7.56 7.34 -3.88
CA ARG A 364 6.30 8.04 -3.63
C ARG A 364 5.12 7.56 -4.46
N SER A 365 5.37 6.86 -5.59
CA SER A 365 4.29 6.48 -6.51
C SER A 365 3.40 5.34 -5.98
N GLY A 366 3.86 4.55 -5.00
CA GLY A 366 3.11 3.43 -4.42
C GLY A 366 1.82 3.84 -3.69
N ASP A 367 0.90 2.90 -3.53
CA ASP A 367 -0.34 3.12 -2.78
C ASP A 367 -0.58 2.08 -1.69
N ALA A 368 -1.49 2.41 -0.77
CA ALA A 368 -1.74 1.64 0.44
C ALA A 368 -2.52 0.32 0.21
N LEU A 369 -3.00 0.02 -1.02
CA LEU A 369 -3.57 -1.29 -1.36
C LEU A 369 -2.49 -2.34 -1.62
N ALA A 370 -1.26 -1.93 -1.86
CA ALA A 370 -0.15 -2.85 -2.08
C ALA A 370 -0.05 -3.90 -0.96
N ASN A 371 0.30 -5.11 -1.35
CA ASN A 371 0.78 -6.12 -0.42
C ASN A 371 2.19 -5.71 0.02
N PRO A 372 2.42 -5.34 1.31
CA PRO A 372 3.68 -4.75 1.72
C PRO A 372 4.88 -5.69 1.57
N TYR A 373 4.68 -6.99 1.79
CA TYR A 373 5.76 -7.99 1.62
C TYR A 373 6.25 -8.04 0.17
N ILE A 374 5.31 -8.11 -0.79
CA ILE A 374 5.62 -8.17 -2.22
C ILE A 374 6.21 -6.84 -2.69
N ALA A 375 5.57 -5.72 -2.32
CA ALA A 375 5.97 -4.37 -2.75
C ALA A 375 7.39 -4.01 -2.27
N PHE A 376 7.68 -4.24 -0.97
CA PHE A 376 8.99 -3.92 -0.41
C PHE A 376 10.08 -4.83 -1.00
N SER A 377 9.78 -6.12 -1.19
CA SER A 377 10.71 -7.04 -1.83
C SER A 377 11.01 -6.64 -3.27
N ALA A 378 9.99 -6.29 -4.06
CA ALA A 378 10.18 -5.88 -5.46
C ALA A 378 11.03 -4.60 -5.58
N MET A 379 10.77 -3.59 -4.73
CA MET A 379 11.59 -2.37 -4.69
C MET A 379 13.02 -2.67 -4.26
N MET A 380 13.25 -3.53 -3.26
CA MET A 380 14.59 -3.91 -2.84
C MET A 380 15.34 -4.65 -3.95
N MET A 381 14.68 -5.58 -4.64
CA MET A 381 15.27 -6.31 -5.77
C MET A 381 15.67 -5.38 -6.90
N ALA A 382 14.81 -4.40 -7.24
CA ALA A 382 15.11 -3.36 -8.23
C ALA A 382 16.35 -2.54 -7.83
N GLY A 383 16.43 -2.11 -6.58
CA GLY A 383 17.58 -1.36 -6.07
C GLY A 383 18.88 -2.19 -6.04
N ILE A 384 18.81 -3.49 -5.69
CA ILE A 384 19.96 -4.40 -5.73
C ILE A 384 20.47 -4.57 -7.15
N ASP A 385 19.56 -4.74 -8.13
CA ASP A 385 19.92 -4.81 -9.56
C ASP A 385 20.63 -3.54 -10.00
N GLY A 386 20.13 -2.38 -9.57
CA GLY A 386 20.78 -1.11 -9.80
C GLY A 386 22.22 -1.03 -9.30
N ILE A 387 22.47 -1.53 -8.08
CA ILE A 387 23.82 -1.58 -7.50
C ILE A 387 24.71 -2.57 -8.25
N LYS A 388 24.22 -3.79 -8.52
CA LYS A 388 25.00 -4.84 -9.20
C LYS A 388 25.41 -4.42 -10.61
N ASN A 389 24.50 -3.76 -11.34
CA ASN A 389 24.70 -3.34 -12.73
C ASN A 389 25.17 -1.89 -12.85
N GLN A 390 25.42 -1.19 -11.72
CA GLN A 390 25.87 0.19 -11.67
C GLN A 390 24.99 1.14 -12.51
N ILE A 391 23.66 1.00 -12.38
CA ILE A 391 22.71 1.77 -13.17
C ILE A 391 22.73 3.23 -12.72
N ASP A 392 23.09 4.11 -13.64
CA ASP A 392 23.13 5.55 -13.39
C ASP A 392 21.71 6.13 -13.47
N PRO A 393 21.22 6.80 -12.41
CA PRO A 393 19.91 7.47 -12.44
C PRO A 393 19.90 8.79 -13.20
N GLY A 394 21.04 9.25 -13.72
CA GLY A 394 21.23 10.60 -14.23
C GLY A 394 21.35 11.64 -13.11
N ASP A 395 21.11 12.91 -13.45
CA ASP A 395 21.13 14.02 -12.49
C ASP A 395 19.80 14.16 -11.75
N GLY A 396 19.87 14.64 -10.50
CA GLY A 396 18.66 14.97 -9.73
C GLY A 396 17.93 16.19 -10.31
N VAL A 397 16.59 16.14 -10.33
CA VAL A 397 15.75 17.19 -10.92
C VAL A 397 15.06 17.99 -9.81
N ASP A 398 15.62 19.16 -9.48
CA ASP A 398 15.15 20.00 -8.36
C ASP A 398 14.20 21.14 -8.80
N VAL A 399 13.86 21.20 -10.09
CA VAL A 399 12.87 22.15 -10.63
C VAL A 399 11.45 21.63 -10.43
N ASP A 400 10.48 22.56 -10.34
CA ASP A 400 9.07 22.15 -10.35
C ASP A 400 8.71 21.58 -11.72
N LEU A 401 8.42 20.27 -11.75
CA LEU A 401 8.12 19.57 -13.00
C LEU A 401 6.80 20.03 -13.63
N PHE A 402 5.89 20.62 -12.83
CA PHE A 402 4.63 21.17 -13.38
C PHE A 402 4.81 22.50 -14.11
N GLU A 403 5.94 23.19 -13.87
CA GLU A 403 6.30 24.45 -14.56
C GLU A 403 7.19 24.23 -15.78
N LEU A 404 7.65 23.00 -16.05
CA LEU A 404 8.49 22.71 -17.20
C LEU A 404 7.73 22.86 -18.51
N PRO A 405 8.38 23.39 -19.58
CA PRO A 405 7.83 23.37 -20.92
C PRO A 405 7.48 21.94 -21.36
N SER A 406 6.38 21.78 -22.11
CA SER A 406 5.92 20.46 -22.57
C SER A 406 6.98 19.67 -23.36
N GLU A 407 7.88 20.37 -24.06
CA GLU A 407 8.99 19.76 -24.82
C GLU A 407 10.05 19.14 -23.87
N GLU A 408 10.34 19.76 -22.73
CA GLU A 408 11.26 19.21 -21.72
C GLU A 408 10.61 18.11 -20.91
N LEU A 409 9.34 18.29 -20.53
CA LEU A 409 8.56 17.30 -19.81
C LEU A 409 8.40 16.00 -20.62
N SER A 410 8.27 16.09 -21.96
CA SER A 410 8.15 14.91 -22.82
C SER A 410 9.40 14.03 -22.90
N LYS A 411 10.55 14.52 -22.43
CA LYS A 411 11.82 13.75 -22.35
C LYS A 411 11.95 12.97 -21.04
N ILE A 412 11.06 13.23 -20.08
CA ILE A 412 11.06 12.55 -18.78
C ILE A 412 10.14 11.34 -18.85
N ASP A 413 10.69 10.18 -18.52
CA ASP A 413 9.90 8.96 -18.42
C ASP A 413 8.83 9.08 -17.31
N THR A 414 7.68 8.48 -17.56
CA THR A 414 6.56 8.51 -16.62
C THR A 414 6.17 7.09 -16.18
N VAL A 415 5.48 7.02 -15.04
CA VAL A 415 4.87 5.77 -14.59
C VAL A 415 3.82 5.28 -15.59
N PRO A 416 3.52 3.96 -15.66
CA PRO A 416 2.43 3.43 -16.47
C PRO A 416 1.11 4.16 -16.21
N SER A 417 0.31 4.34 -17.25
CA SER A 417 -0.98 5.04 -17.17
C SER A 417 -2.15 4.14 -16.72
N SER A 418 -1.94 2.84 -16.72
CA SER A 418 -2.95 1.84 -16.35
C SER A 418 -2.32 0.59 -15.72
N LEU A 419 -3.15 -0.19 -15.01
CA LEU A 419 -2.72 -1.50 -14.52
C LEU A 419 -2.30 -2.42 -15.68
N ASN A 420 -2.98 -2.34 -16.83
CA ASN A 420 -2.62 -3.11 -18.01
C ASN A 420 -1.19 -2.80 -18.47
N ASP A 421 -0.81 -1.52 -18.53
CA ASP A 421 0.53 -1.11 -18.95
C ASP A 421 1.60 -1.58 -17.96
N ALA A 422 1.30 -1.52 -16.67
CA ALA A 422 2.21 -2.03 -15.62
C ALA A 422 2.38 -3.56 -15.68
N LEU A 423 1.32 -4.30 -15.99
CA LEU A 423 1.39 -5.75 -16.18
C LEU A 423 2.20 -6.13 -17.42
N GLU A 424 2.06 -5.38 -18.52
CA GLU A 424 2.90 -5.57 -19.71
C GLU A 424 4.36 -5.20 -19.42
N ALA A 425 4.62 -4.14 -18.66
CA ALA A 425 5.98 -3.81 -18.22
C ALA A 425 6.58 -4.93 -17.34
N LEU A 426 5.81 -5.48 -16.39
CA LEU A 426 6.24 -6.60 -15.56
C LEU A 426 6.57 -7.86 -16.38
N LYS A 427 5.76 -8.16 -17.39
CA LYS A 427 5.99 -9.28 -18.30
C LYS A 427 7.30 -9.16 -19.08
N ASN A 428 7.67 -7.92 -19.46
CA ASN A 428 8.84 -7.63 -20.28
C ASN A 428 10.11 -7.37 -19.45
N ASP A 429 9.97 -7.00 -18.17
CA ASP A 429 11.04 -6.65 -17.25
C ASP A 429 10.83 -7.29 -15.87
N SER A 430 11.06 -8.59 -15.77
CA SER A 430 10.90 -9.36 -14.53
C SER A 430 12.16 -10.10 -14.11
N GLN A 431 13.22 -10.09 -14.93
CA GLN A 431 14.42 -10.89 -14.68
C GLN A 431 15.10 -10.53 -13.34
N TYR A 432 15.16 -9.25 -13.00
CA TYR A 432 15.74 -8.77 -11.73
C TYR A 432 15.01 -9.33 -10.50
N LEU A 433 13.72 -9.62 -10.62
CA LEU A 433 12.89 -10.20 -9.54
C LEU A 433 13.22 -11.66 -9.29
N THR A 434 13.61 -12.40 -10.34
CA THR A 434 13.88 -13.84 -10.26
C THR A 434 15.29 -14.17 -9.77
N GLU A 435 16.16 -13.19 -9.65
CA GLU A 435 17.49 -13.34 -9.08
C GLU A 435 17.42 -13.98 -7.69
N GLY A 436 18.31 -14.94 -7.42
CA GLY A 436 18.32 -15.69 -6.17
C GLY A 436 17.07 -16.54 -5.90
N GLY A 437 16.19 -16.72 -6.88
CA GLY A 437 14.92 -17.45 -6.72
C GLY A 437 13.91 -16.75 -5.81
N VAL A 438 14.01 -15.43 -5.67
CA VAL A 438 13.13 -14.64 -4.78
C VAL A 438 11.70 -14.69 -5.28
N PHE A 439 11.45 -14.13 -6.48
CA PHE A 439 10.20 -14.35 -7.20
C PHE A 439 10.38 -15.54 -8.15
N THR A 440 9.39 -16.39 -8.25
CA THR A 440 9.39 -17.45 -9.26
C THR A 440 8.63 -16.98 -10.50
N GLU A 441 8.95 -17.55 -11.67
CA GLU A 441 8.16 -17.31 -12.89
C GLU A 441 6.69 -17.70 -12.69
N ASP A 442 6.42 -18.78 -11.96
CA ASP A 442 5.07 -19.20 -11.57
C ASP A 442 4.34 -18.10 -10.76
N PHE A 443 5.02 -17.48 -9.79
CA PHE A 443 4.44 -16.37 -9.02
C PHE A 443 4.10 -15.19 -9.92
N ILE A 444 5.04 -14.77 -10.77
CA ILE A 444 4.86 -13.59 -11.65
C ILE A 444 3.73 -13.85 -12.65
N ASN A 445 3.71 -15.00 -13.30
CA ASN A 445 2.67 -15.36 -14.27
C ASN A 445 1.29 -15.43 -13.60
N ASN A 446 1.17 -16.09 -12.45
CA ASN A 446 -0.07 -16.14 -11.68
C ASN A 446 -0.55 -14.74 -11.25
N TRP A 447 0.36 -13.85 -10.83
CA TRP A 447 0.01 -12.47 -10.52
C TRP A 447 -0.54 -11.73 -11.73
N ILE A 448 0.13 -11.83 -12.87
CA ILE A 448 -0.29 -11.21 -14.13
C ILE A 448 -1.69 -11.69 -14.52
N GLU A 449 -1.95 -12.99 -14.49
CA GLU A 449 -3.25 -13.58 -14.81
C GLU A 449 -4.35 -13.04 -13.90
N LEU A 450 -4.15 -13.08 -12.56
CA LEU A 450 -5.10 -12.59 -11.57
C LEU A 450 -5.43 -11.10 -11.79
N LYS A 451 -4.44 -10.31 -12.13
CA LYS A 451 -4.62 -8.87 -12.32
C LYS A 451 -5.21 -8.52 -13.68
N TYR A 452 -4.93 -9.30 -14.72
CA TYR A 452 -5.62 -9.19 -16.00
C TYR A 452 -7.12 -9.48 -15.89
N GLU A 453 -7.53 -10.45 -15.08
CA GLU A 453 -8.94 -10.69 -14.80
C GLU A 453 -9.62 -9.42 -14.23
N GLU A 454 -8.98 -8.73 -13.28
CA GLU A 454 -9.50 -7.48 -12.71
C GLU A 454 -9.63 -6.37 -13.76
N VAL A 455 -8.61 -6.22 -14.63
CA VAL A 455 -8.64 -5.27 -15.75
C VAL A 455 -9.83 -5.58 -16.69
N GLN A 456 -10.01 -6.84 -17.10
CA GLN A 456 -11.08 -7.26 -17.99
C GLN A 456 -12.47 -7.06 -17.36
N GLN A 457 -12.61 -7.39 -16.08
CA GLN A 457 -13.88 -7.18 -15.37
C GLN A 457 -14.30 -5.72 -15.33
N LEU A 458 -13.36 -4.79 -15.10
CA LEU A 458 -13.67 -3.35 -15.15
C LEU A 458 -13.96 -2.87 -16.57
N ARG A 459 -13.15 -3.31 -17.55
CA ARG A 459 -13.28 -2.90 -18.96
C ARG A 459 -14.62 -3.26 -19.59
N GLN A 460 -15.25 -4.33 -19.12
CA GLN A 460 -16.56 -4.79 -19.63
C GLN A 460 -17.75 -4.04 -19.01
N ARG A 461 -17.53 -3.25 -17.96
CA ARG A 461 -18.61 -2.56 -17.24
C ARG A 461 -18.73 -1.10 -17.70
N PRO A 462 -19.94 -0.65 -18.08
CA PRO A 462 -20.15 0.76 -18.40
C PRO A 462 -19.97 1.61 -17.12
N HIS A 463 -19.33 2.76 -17.27
CA HIS A 463 -19.15 3.71 -16.20
C HIS A 463 -20.20 4.82 -16.24
N PRO A 464 -20.79 5.29 -15.11
CA PRO A 464 -21.80 6.35 -15.11
C PRO A 464 -21.42 7.60 -15.89
N HIS A 465 -20.14 7.98 -15.91
CA HIS A 465 -19.65 9.12 -16.68
C HIS A 465 -19.82 8.96 -18.20
N GLU A 466 -19.78 7.73 -18.73
CA GLU A 466 -19.98 7.47 -20.17
C GLU A 466 -21.40 7.84 -20.58
N PHE A 467 -22.40 7.59 -19.71
CA PHE A 467 -23.79 8.00 -19.97
C PHE A 467 -23.93 9.52 -20.04
N THR A 468 -23.21 10.27 -19.20
CA THR A 468 -23.18 11.73 -19.28
C THR A 468 -22.62 12.22 -20.60
N THR A 469 -21.54 11.60 -21.10
CA THR A 469 -20.91 11.98 -22.36
C THR A 469 -21.81 11.68 -23.55
N VAL A 470 -22.42 10.49 -23.60
CA VAL A 470 -23.34 10.09 -24.68
C VAL A 470 -24.60 10.92 -24.66
N SER A 471 -25.26 11.10 -23.50
CA SER A 471 -26.49 11.87 -23.36
C SER A 471 -26.31 13.33 -23.73
N TYR A 472 -25.18 13.94 -23.39
CA TYR A 472 -24.86 15.32 -23.78
C TYR A 472 -24.79 15.50 -25.30
N THR A 473 -24.26 14.54 -26.02
CA THR A 473 -24.21 14.57 -27.49
C THR A 473 -25.59 14.53 -28.11
N HIS A 474 -26.51 13.72 -27.55
CA HIS A 474 -27.89 13.63 -28.01
C HIS A 474 -28.73 14.86 -27.62
N LEU A 475 -28.59 15.39 -26.41
CA LEU A 475 -29.28 16.59 -25.95
C LEU A 475 -28.88 17.83 -26.76
N ARG A 476 -27.61 18.03 -27.07
CA ARG A 476 -27.15 19.13 -27.93
C ARG A 476 -27.75 19.07 -29.34
N ALA A 477 -27.88 17.88 -29.90
CA ALA A 477 -28.52 17.73 -31.21
C ALA A 477 -30.01 18.11 -31.16
N HIS A 478 -30.71 17.81 -30.07
CA HIS A 478 -32.08 18.21 -29.84
C HIS A 478 -32.23 19.69 -29.51
N GLU A 479 -31.39 20.25 -28.67
CA GLU A 479 -31.40 21.69 -28.33
C GLU A 479 -31.11 22.55 -29.56
N THR A 480 -30.16 22.14 -30.40
CA THR A 480 -29.86 22.88 -31.65
C THR A 480 -31.07 22.87 -32.57
N SER A 481 -31.82 21.79 -32.63
CA SER A 481 -33.04 21.71 -33.45
C SER A 481 -34.17 22.58 -32.86
N LEU A 482 -34.36 22.64 -31.53
CA LEU A 482 -35.35 23.48 -30.86
C LEU A 482 -35.02 24.96 -30.97
N HIS A 483 -33.76 25.35 -30.84
CA HIS A 483 -33.34 26.75 -31.00
C HIS A 483 -33.51 27.24 -32.45
N LEU A 484 -33.32 26.38 -33.44
CA LEU A 484 -33.58 26.70 -34.84
C LEU A 484 -35.08 26.84 -35.13
N VAL A 485 -35.91 26.02 -34.55
CA VAL A 485 -37.39 26.13 -34.68
C VAL A 485 -37.95 27.37 -33.99
N CYS A 486 -37.45 27.72 -32.81
CA CYS A 486 -37.85 28.97 -32.12
C CYS A 486 -37.40 30.23 -32.85
N ARG A 487 -36.25 30.21 -33.54
CA ARG A 487 -35.81 31.35 -34.33
C ARG A 487 -36.61 31.53 -35.64
N LEU A 488 -37.04 30.42 -36.24
CA LEU A 488 -37.88 30.43 -37.42
C LEU A 488 -39.35 30.84 -37.14
N LEU A 489 -39.80 30.78 -35.90
CA LEU A 489 -41.15 31.23 -35.48
C LEU A 489 -41.16 32.68 -34.96
N LEU A 490 -40.03 33.34 -34.85
CA LEU A 490 -39.87 34.72 -34.39
C LEU A 490 -39.46 35.67 -35.54
N GLU A 491 -39.23 35.20 -36.74
CA GLU A 491 -39.14 35.93 -37.99
C GLU A 491 -40.45 35.73 -38.81
#